data_d7b52fbf1f90d700e45921efdfaf22d3
#
_entry.id   d7b52fbf1f90d700e45921efdfaf22d3
#
_cell.length_a   1.000
_cell.length_b   1.000
_cell.length_c   1.000
_cell.angle_alpha   90.00
_cell.angle_beta   90.00
_cell.angle_gamma   90.00
#
_symmetry.space_group_name_H-M   'P 1'
#
loop_
_entity.id
_entity.type
_entity.pdbx_description
1 polymer ?
#
loop_
_entity_poly.entity_id
_entity_poly.type
_entity_poly.pdbx_seq_one_letter_code
_entity_poly.pdbx_strand_id
1 'polypeptide(L)'
;MRKITLGLILCSMVTLCFAGQRPLEGFKYASEKAPVGNEWESPENIALNKEQPRAWFFSFQDVESARKVLPENSKYWLSLNGDWKFNWAPDPDSRPKDFYQTTFDVSGWDNIPVPSSWNIYGIQKDGSLKYGVPIYVNQPVIFMHKVKVDDWRGGVMRTPPTNWTTYKYRNEVGSYRRDFDIPQDWDGREVFINFDGVDSFFYLWINGQYVGFSKNSRNTASFNITPYLQKGKNTVAAEVYRSSDGSFLEAQDMFRLPGIFRTVALYSTPKVQVRDLVVIPDLSLIHISEPTR
;
A
#
# COMPACT_ATOMS: atom_id res chain seq x y z
N MET A 1 -5.32 -68.62 12.34
CA MET A 1 -4.87 -67.78 11.20
C MET A 1 -5.82 -66.58 11.10
N ARG A 2 -5.44 -65.44 11.67
CA ARG A 2 -6.19 -64.18 11.56
C ARG A 2 -5.47 -63.28 10.55
N LYS A 3 -6.14 -63.03 9.43
CA LYS A 3 -5.66 -62.07 8.44
C LYS A 3 -5.91 -60.66 8.98
N ILE A 4 -4.87 -59.95 9.24
CA ILE A 4 -4.89 -58.52 9.58
C ILE A 4 -4.90 -57.79 8.23
N THR A 5 -6.04 -57.20 7.89
CA THR A 5 -6.16 -56.29 6.78
C THR A 5 -5.66 -54.92 7.19
N LEU A 6 -4.47 -54.58 6.76
CA LEU A 6 -3.91 -53.27 6.98
C LEU A 6 -4.61 -52.25 6.05
N GLY A 7 -5.58 -51.54 6.60
CA GLY A 7 -6.21 -50.43 5.91
C GLY A 7 -5.23 -49.28 5.78
N LEU A 8 -4.73 -49.03 4.57
CA LEU A 8 -4.04 -47.80 4.25
C LEU A 8 -5.02 -46.62 4.34
N ILE A 9 -5.01 -45.93 5.47
CA ILE A 9 -5.54 -44.58 5.51
C ILE A 9 -4.44 -43.68 4.94
N LEU A 10 -4.48 -43.51 3.62
CA LEU A 10 -3.74 -42.46 2.95
C LEU A 10 -4.46 -41.15 3.24
N CYS A 11 -4.19 -40.57 4.41
CA CYS A 11 -4.60 -39.22 4.71
C CYS A 11 -3.73 -38.30 3.85
N SER A 12 -4.15 -38.06 2.63
CA SER A 12 -3.60 -37.04 1.77
C SER A 12 -3.96 -35.67 2.39
N MET A 13 -3.16 -35.24 3.36
CA MET A 13 -3.04 -33.81 3.66
C MET A 13 -2.30 -33.16 2.50
N VAL A 14 -2.96 -33.04 1.37
CA VAL A 14 -2.65 -31.99 0.42
C VAL A 14 -3.23 -30.74 1.04
N THR A 15 -2.50 -30.15 1.95
CA THR A 15 -2.69 -28.75 2.30
C THR A 15 -2.22 -27.98 1.07
N LEU A 16 -3.11 -27.87 0.10
CA LEU A 16 -2.99 -26.91 -0.97
C LEU A 16 -2.99 -25.54 -0.31
N CYS A 17 -1.79 -25.03 -0.03
CA CYS A 17 -1.60 -23.59 0.08
C CYS A 17 -1.97 -22.98 -1.28
N PHE A 18 -3.24 -22.89 -1.58
CA PHE A 18 -3.76 -21.94 -2.54
C PHE A 18 -3.64 -20.57 -1.88
N ALA A 19 -2.44 -20.01 -1.92
CA ALA A 19 -2.31 -18.57 -1.78
C ALA A 19 -3.25 -17.98 -2.81
N GLY A 20 -4.44 -17.64 -2.37
CA GLY A 20 -5.43 -16.79 -2.96
C GLY A 20 -5.42 -16.57 -4.48
N GLN A 21 -5.55 -17.64 -5.26
CA GLN A 21 -5.98 -17.44 -6.64
C GLN A 21 -7.43 -16.96 -6.59
N ARG A 22 -7.65 -15.73 -7.02
CA ARG A 22 -8.99 -15.19 -7.20
C ARG A 22 -9.74 -16.02 -8.21
N PRO A 23 -10.99 -16.37 -7.96
CA PRO A 23 -11.84 -16.93 -8.99
C PRO A 23 -11.87 -15.98 -10.20
N LEU A 24 -11.72 -16.52 -11.40
CA LEU A 24 -11.80 -15.73 -12.64
C LEU A 24 -13.20 -15.13 -12.87
N GLU A 25 -14.21 -15.68 -12.22
CA GLU A 25 -15.58 -15.18 -12.27
C GLU A 25 -16.08 -14.84 -10.87
N GLY A 26 -16.68 -13.65 -10.73
CA GLY A 26 -17.40 -13.27 -9.52
C GLY A 26 -16.54 -12.91 -8.33
N PHE A 27 -15.29 -12.46 -8.54
CA PHE A 27 -14.52 -11.91 -7.44
C PHE A 27 -15.32 -10.78 -6.77
N LYS A 28 -15.58 -10.96 -5.48
CA LYS A 28 -16.21 -9.95 -4.64
C LYS A 28 -15.19 -9.50 -3.61
N TYR A 29 -15.08 -8.20 -3.45
CA TYR A 29 -14.32 -7.64 -2.33
C TYR A 29 -14.92 -8.11 -1.02
N ALA A 30 -14.07 -8.18 0.01
CA ALA A 30 -14.55 -8.38 1.37
C ALA A 30 -15.62 -7.33 1.70
N SER A 31 -16.58 -7.74 2.49
CA SER A 31 -17.78 -6.95 2.79
C SER A 31 -17.57 -5.90 3.88
N GLU A 32 -16.35 -5.72 4.34
CA GLU A 32 -16.02 -4.72 5.34
C GLU A 32 -16.28 -3.33 4.78
N LYS A 33 -17.17 -2.61 5.44
CA LYS A 33 -17.59 -1.27 5.04
C LYS A 33 -16.77 -0.17 5.72
N ALA A 34 -16.04 -0.53 6.76
CA ALA A 34 -15.20 0.38 7.53
C ALA A 34 -14.02 -0.38 8.13
N PRO A 35 -12.88 0.31 8.41
CA PRO A 35 -11.79 -0.30 9.15
C PRO A 35 -12.22 -0.62 10.59
N VAL A 36 -11.65 -1.66 11.16
CA VAL A 36 -11.79 -1.99 12.59
C VAL A 36 -11.02 -0.96 13.43
N GLY A 37 -9.96 -0.39 12.87
CA GLY A 37 -9.21 0.72 13.49
C GLY A 37 -7.95 0.29 14.25
N ASN A 38 -7.60 -1.00 14.22
CA ASN A 38 -6.39 -1.53 14.84
C ASN A 38 -5.59 -2.45 13.91
N GLU A 39 -5.89 -2.50 12.62
CA GLU A 39 -5.21 -3.35 11.65
C GLU A 39 -3.72 -3.03 11.55
N TRP A 40 -3.34 -1.78 11.78
CA TRP A 40 -1.95 -1.37 11.82
C TRP A 40 -1.14 -1.96 12.99
N GLU A 41 -1.83 -2.49 14.00
CA GLU A 41 -1.26 -3.19 15.17
C GLU A 41 -1.50 -4.71 15.13
N SER A 42 -2.17 -5.26 14.12
CA SER A 42 -2.61 -6.66 14.09
C SER A 42 -1.82 -7.47 13.06
N PRO A 43 -0.90 -8.33 13.47
CA PRO A 43 -0.06 -9.09 12.56
C PRO A 43 -0.80 -10.16 11.78
N GLU A 44 -2.02 -10.49 12.16
CA GLU A 44 -2.86 -11.48 11.49
C GLU A 44 -3.30 -11.02 10.11
N ASN A 45 -3.39 -9.70 9.92
CA ASN A 45 -3.88 -9.09 8.68
C ASN A 45 -2.82 -8.21 8.03
N ILE A 46 -2.33 -8.62 6.87
CA ILE A 46 -1.31 -7.88 6.12
C ILE A 46 -1.95 -6.86 5.17
N ALA A 47 -3.10 -7.20 4.63
CA ALA A 47 -3.83 -6.38 3.68
C ALA A 47 -5.29 -6.80 3.58
N LEU A 48 -6.14 -5.87 3.14
CA LEU A 48 -7.53 -6.14 2.76
C LEU A 48 -7.76 -5.61 1.35
N ASN A 49 -8.37 -6.43 0.48
CA ASN A 49 -8.72 -6.09 -0.91
C ASN A 49 -7.53 -5.63 -1.79
N LYS A 50 -6.32 -5.79 -1.31
CA LYS A 50 -5.11 -5.55 -2.09
C LYS A 50 -4.93 -6.64 -3.13
N GLU A 51 -4.58 -6.24 -4.37
CA GLU A 51 -4.24 -7.18 -5.43
C GLU A 51 -3.04 -8.05 -5.05
N GLN A 52 -3.10 -9.32 -5.46
CA GLN A 52 -1.96 -10.21 -5.31
C GLN A 52 -0.76 -9.69 -6.12
N PRO A 53 0.47 -9.81 -5.60
CA PRO A 53 1.67 -9.45 -6.33
C PRO A 53 1.72 -10.14 -7.70
N ARG A 54 2.20 -9.41 -8.70
CA ARG A 54 2.36 -9.89 -10.08
C ARG A 54 3.54 -9.20 -10.73
N ALA A 55 3.95 -9.68 -11.88
CA ALA A 55 4.92 -8.97 -12.71
C ALA A 55 4.43 -7.54 -13.00
N TRP A 56 5.34 -6.58 -12.94
CA TRP A 56 5.01 -5.19 -13.19
C TRP A 56 4.97 -4.93 -14.69
N PHE A 57 3.77 -4.82 -15.23
CA PHE A 57 3.52 -4.44 -16.61
C PHE A 57 2.14 -3.79 -16.75
N PHE A 58 1.92 -3.08 -17.84
CA PHE A 58 0.64 -2.47 -18.17
C PHE A 58 0.45 -2.44 -19.69
N SER A 59 -0.81 -2.24 -20.09
CA SER A 59 -1.19 -2.22 -21.49
C SER A 59 -0.87 -0.89 -22.15
N PHE A 60 -0.55 -0.93 -23.43
CA PHE A 60 -0.44 0.21 -24.31
C PHE A 60 -1.46 0.10 -25.44
N GLN A 61 -1.77 1.23 -26.05
CA GLN A 61 -2.71 1.31 -27.18
C GLN A 61 -2.14 0.75 -28.47
N ASP A 62 -0.82 0.79 -28.64
CA ASP A 62 -0.09 0.33 -29.82
C ASP A 62 1.37 -0.01 -29.50
N VAL A 63 2.03 -0.66 -30.46
CA VAL A 63 3.42 -1.12 -30.33
C VAL A 63 4.42 0.04 -30.23
N GLU A 64 4.17 1.14 -30.90
CA GLU A 64 5.08 2.30 -30.89
C GLU A 64 5.10 2.94 -29.48
N SER A 65 3.94 3.06 -28.85
CA SER A 65 3.83 3.54 -27.49
C SER A 65 4.49 2.58 -26.50
N ALA A 66 4.32 1.27 -26.70
CA ALA A 66 4.91 0.24 -25.84
C ALA A 66 6.45 0.24 -25.92
N ARG A 67 7.02 0.48 -27.08
CA ARG A 67 8.50 0.55 -27.28
C ARG A 67 9.17 1.70 -26.52
N LYS A 68 8.43 2.72 -26.13
CA LYS A 68 8.94 3.82 -25.30
C LYS A 68 9.12 3.43 -23.84
N VAL A 69 8.55 2.31 -23.41
CA VAL A 69 8.70 1.68 -22.08
C VAL A 69 8.22 2.54 -20.89
N LEU A 70 7.76 3.75 -21.11
CA LEU A 70 7.33 4.67 -20.07
C LEU A 70 5.80 4.57 -19.87
N PRO A 71 5.33 4.42 -18.64
CA PRO A 71 3.89 4.34 -18.32
C PRO A 71 3.08 5.49 -18.90
N GLU A 72 3.65 6.69 -18.87
CA GLU A 72 3.02 7.93 -19.30
C GLU A 72 2.70 7.94 -20.80
N ASN A 73 3.28 7.04 -21.58
CA ASN A 73 2.95 6.87 -23.00
C ASN A 73 1.74 5.95 -23.22
N SER A 74 1.22 5.34 -22.16
CA SER A 74 0.00 4.54 -22.21
C SER A 74 -1.22 5.41 -21.95
N LYS A 75 -2.20 5.39 -22.84
CA LYS A 75 -3.52 6.00 -22.56
C LYS A 75 -4.31 5.30 -21.47
N TYR A 76 -3.83 4.15 -21.01
CA TYR A 76 -4.44 3.35 -19.93
C TYR A 76 -3.75 3.56 -18.58
N TRP A 77 -2.92 4.59 -18.46
CA TRP A 77 -2.24 4.97 -17.23
C TRP A 77 -2.41 6.47 -16.98
N LEU A 78 -2.62 6.84 -15.71
CA LEU A 78 -2.83 8.22 -15.30
C LEU A 78 -2.12 8.47 -13.96
N SER A 79 -1.22 9.45 -13.94
CA SER A 79 -0.55 9.85 -12.69
C SER A 79 -1.50 10.57 -11.74
N LEU A 80 -1.44 10.21 -10.49
CA LEU A 80 -2.00 10.97 -9.37
C LEU A 80 -0.90 11.65 -8.54
N ASN A 81 0.32 11.77 -9.07
CA ASN A 81 1.38 12.55 -8.45
C ASN A 81 1.06 14.05 -8.51
N GLY A 82 1.65 14.80 -7.58
CA GLY A 82 1.44 16.25 -7.46
C GLY A 82 0.82 16.60 -6.11
N ASP A 83 0.18 17.75 -6.01
CA ASP A 83 -0.33 18.25 -4.73
C ASP A 83 -1.56 17.48 -4.25
N TRP A 84 -1.50 17.03 -3.01
CA TRP A 84 -2.60 16.43 -2.26
C TRP A 84 -2.93 17.30 -1.04
N LYS A 85 -4.19 17.41 -0.68
CA LYS A 85 -4.59 17.94 0.63
C LYS A 85 -4.06 17.05 1.72
N PHE A 86 -3.49 17.65 2.76
CA PHE A 86 -2.76 16.95 3.80
C PHE A 86 -3.05 17.50 5.18
N ASN A 87 -3.31 16.61 6.12
CA ASN A 87 -3.40 16.90 7.54
C ASN A 87 -2.48 15.95 8.30
N TRP A 88 -1.61 16.50 9.15
CA TRP A 88 -0.74 15.73 10.02
C TRP A 88 -1.28 15.74 11.46
N ALA A 89 -1.29 14.57 12.08
CA ALA A 89 -1.63 14.38 13.47
C ALA A 89 -0.48 13.71 14.23
N PRO A 90 -0.18 14.13 15.47
CA PRO A 90 0.92 13.57 16.25
C PRO A 90 0.65 12.14 16.74
N ASP A 91 -0.58 11.70 16.72
CA ASP A 91 -0.99 10.37 17.17
C ASP A 91 -2.33 9.95 16.52
N PRO A 92 -2.68 8.64 16.60
CA PRO A 92 -3.91 8.13 16.02
C PRO A 92 -5.18 8.71 16.62
N ASP A 93 -5.15 9.13 17.89
CA ASP A 93 -6.36 9.61 18.57
C ASP A 93 -6.75 11.02 18.14
N SER A 94 -5.76 11.85 17.77
CA SER A 94 -5.94 13.26 17.38
C SER A 94 -6.18 13.46 15.88
N ARG A 95 -6.13 12.39 15.07
CA ARG A 95 -6.38 12.51 13.63
C ARG A 95 -7.85 12.87 13.31
N PRO A 96 -8.13 13.51 12.17
CA PRO A 96 -9.50 13.71 11.70
C PRO A 96 -10.11 12.38 11.29
N LYS A 97 -11.21 11.96 11.94
CA LYS A 97 -11.77 10.61 11.78
C LYS A 97 -12.61 10.44 10.52
N ASP A 98 -13.36 11.46 10.13
CA ASP A 98 -14.33 11.38 9.02
C ASP A 98 -13.85 12.08 7.74
N PHE A 99 -12.57 12.35 7.63
CA PHE A 99 -11.99 13.12 6.54
C PHE A 99 -12.15 12.47 5.17
N TYR A 100 -12.36 11.16 5.13
CA TYR A 100 -12.59 10.40 3.90
C TYR A 100 -13.95 10.68 3.26
N GLN A 101 -14.90 11.25 4.01
CA GLN A 101 -16.20 11.61 3.47
C GLN A 101 -16.07 12.77 2.48
N THR A 102 -16.77 12.68 1.35
CA THR A 102 -16.69 13.70 0.29
C THR A 102 -17.20 15.06 0.74
N THR A 103 -18.08 15.09 1.74
CA THR A 103 -18.63 16.30 2.36
C THR A 103 -17.74 16.97 3.40
N PHE A 104 -16.67 16.27 3.84
CA PHE A 104 -15.75 16.83 4.82
C PHE A 104 -14.93 17.96 4.20
N ASP A 105 -14.91 19.12 4.85
CA ASP A 105 -14.16 20.28 4.36
C ASP A 105 -12.67 20.13 4.64
N VAL A 106 -11.89 20.06 3.59
CA VAL A 106 -10.42 20.03 3.62
C VAL A 106 -9.78 21.32 3.09
N SER A 107 -10.57 22.39 2.89
CA SER A 107 -10.08 23.64 2.31
C SER A 107 -8.94 24.26 3.12
N GLY A 108 -9.03 24.16 4.45
CA GLY A 108 -8.04 24.64 5.39
C GLY A 108 -6.80 23.74 5.57
N TRP A 109 -6.74 22.60 4.87
CA TRP A 109 -5.61 21.70 4.98
C TRP A 109 -4.41 22.21 4.17
N ASP A 110 -3.22 21.79 4.60
CA ASP A 110 -2.00 22.00 3.80
C ASP A 110 -2.07 21.26 2.46
N ASN A 111 -1.16 21.62 1.57
CA ASN A 111 -0.86 20.82 0.40
C ASN A 111 0.51 20.16 0.58
N ILE A 112 0.62 18.89 0.20
CA ILE A 112 1.87 18.16 0.20
C ILE A 112 2.07 17.52 -1.17
N PRO A 113 3.29 17.59 -1.76
CA PRO A 113 3.55 16.86 -2.98
C PRO A 113 3.58 15.35 -2.72
N VAL A 114 2.97 14.59 -3.60
CA VAL A 114 3.10 13.13 -3.69
C VAL A 114 3.83 12.83 -5.00
N PRO A 115 4.93 12.08 -4.96
CA PRO A 115 5.53 11.41 -3.81
C PRO A 115 6.33 12.34 -2.90
N SER A 116 6.22 12.12 -1.58
CA SER A 116 7.12 12.72 -0.60
C SER A 116 7.05 12.02 0.76
N SER A 117 8.05 12.30 1.62
CA SER A 117 7.93 12.04 3.06
C SER A 117 7.56 13.32 3.78
N TRP A 118 6.53 13.28 4.64
CA TRP A 118 6.09 14.49 5.32
C TRP A 118 7.12 15.05 6.31
N ASN A 119 7.94 14.20 6.93
CA ASN A 119 8.97 14.67 7.85
C ASN A 119 10.02 15.52 7.13
N ILE A 120 10.42 15.12 5.90
CA ILE A 120 11.41 15.88 5.12
C ILE A 120 10.77 17.12 4.50
N TYR A 121 9.59 16.98 3.92
CA TYR A 121 8.86 18.12 3.35
C TYR A 121 8.51 19.18 4.41
N GLY A 122 8.28 18.74 5.65
CA GLY A 122 7.96 19.61 6.78
C GLY A 122 9.11 20.39 7.38
N ILE A 123 10.36 20.21 6.90
CA ILE A 123 11.51 20.99 7.36
C ILE A 123 11.37 22.42 6.83
N GLN A 124 11.26 23.38 7.75
CA GLN A 124 11.11 24.79 7.41
C GLN A 124 12.48 25.44 7.20
N LYS A 125 12.49 26.64 6.58
CA LYS A 125 13.73 27.37 6.29
C LYS A 125 14.53 27.75 7.54
N ASP A 126 13.86 27.92 8.67
CA ASP A 126 14.47 28.20 9.98
C ASP A 126 14.92 26.94 10.73
N GLY A 127 14.78 25.75 10.09
CA GLY A 127 15.11 24.46 10.67
C GLY A 127 14.04 23.87 11.57
N SER A 128 12.91 24.56 11.79
CA SER A 128 11.79 23.99 12.53
C SER A 128 11.10 22.85 11.76
N LEU A 129 10.44 21.96 12.49
CA LEU A 129 9.82 20.75 11.95
C LEU A 129 8.31 20.85 12.05
N LYS A 130 7.64 21.04 10.91
CA LYS A 130 6.19 21.19 10.86
C LYS A 130 5.46 19.85 11.07
N TYR A 131 5.99 18.75 10.56
CA TYR A 131 5.32 17.45 10.52
C TYR A 131 6.14 16.36 11.22
N GLY A 132 6.50 16.60 12.49
CA GLY A 132 7.24 15.61 13.25
C GLY A 132 8.72 15.51 12.90
N VAL A 133 9.39 14.53 13.47
CA VAL A 133 10.86 14.39 13.42
C VAL A 133 11.26 13.27 12.49
N PRO A 134 12.14 13.52 11.50
CA PRO A 134 12.76 12.43 10.76
C PRO A 134 13.64 11.60 11.69
N ILE A 135 13.55 10.28 11.61
CA ILE A 135 14.29 9.37 12.47
C ILE A 135 15.23 8.54 11.64
N TYR A 136 16.47 8.43 12.11
CA TYR A 136 17.41 7.42 11.69
C TYR A 136 17.73 6.51 12.88
N VAL A 137 17.60 5.20 12.67
CA VAL A 137 17.95 4.19 13.66
C VAL A 137 18.60 3.02 12.97
N ASN A 138 19.81 2.69 13.38
CA ASN A 138 20.55 1.49 12.95
C ASN A 138 20.43 0.34 13.95
N GLN A 139 19.61 0.49 14.96
CA GLN A 139 19.31 -0.56 15.94
C GLN A 139 18.08 -1.35 15.49
N PRO A 140 17.99 -2.63 15.85
CA PRO A 140 17.02 -3.53 15.24
C PRO A 140 15.58 -3.09 15.42
N VAL A 141 15.21 -2.33 16.47
CA VAL A 141 13.79 -2.00 16.66
C VAL A 141 13.57 -0.73 17.46
N ILE A 142 12.88 0.23 16.86
CA ILE A 142 12.48 1.49 17.50
C ILE A 142 11.53 1.26 18.69
N PHE A 143 10.84 0.13 18.72
CA PHE A 143 9.74 -0.14 19.65
C PHE A 143 10.06 -1.17 20.74
N MET A 144 11.22 -1.82 20.70
CA MET A 144 11.54 -2.97 21.56
C MET A 144 12.08 -2.62 22.95
N HIS A 145 11.72 -1.51 23.54
CA HIS A 145 12.15 -1.26 24.89
C HIS A 145 11.27 -1.99 25.92
N LYS A 146 11.80 -3.10 26.42
CA LYS A 146 11.30 -3.76 27.65
C LYS A 146 9.82 -4.19 27.64
N VAL A 147 9.24 -4.37 26.44
CA VAL A 147 7.88 -4.84 26.34
C VAL A 147 7.88 -6.35 26.47
N LYS A 148 7.05 -6.87 27.34
CA LYS A 148 6.75 -8.29 27.35
C LYS A 148 6.05 -8.65 26.05
N VAL A 149 6.29 -9.86 25.55
CA VAL A 149 5.72 -10.33 24.29
C VAL A 149 4.20 -10.15 24.23
N ASP A 150 3.54 -10.29 25.37
CA ASP A 150 2.08 -10.16 25.47
C ASP A 150 1.57 -8.71 25.43
N ASP A 151 2.45 -7.73 25.67
CA ASP A 151 2.07 -6.31 25.77
C ASP A 151 2.28 -5.54 24.44
N TRP A 152 2.91 -6.15 23.45
CA TRP A 152 3.32 -5.45 22.22
C TRP A 152 2.15 -4.87 21.43
N ARG A 153 0.99 -5.49 21.45
CA ARG A 153 -0.21 -5.02 20.74
C ARG A 153 -0.80 -3.74 21.30
N GLY A 154 -0.69 -3.52 22.59
CA GLY A 154 -1.35 -2.39 23.24
C GLY A 154 -0.46 -1.21 23.58
N GLY A 155 0.84 -1.44 23.78
CA GLY A 155 1.72 -0.45 24.40
C GLY A 155 2.83 0.10 23.50
N VAL A 156 3.45 -0.75 22.70
CA VAL A 156 4.70 -0.43 22.02
C VAL A 156 4.56 0.67 20.99
N MET A 157 3.51 0.60 20.19
CA MET A 157 3.26 1.56 19.12
C MET A 157 2.66 2.88 19.65
N ARG A 158 2.02 2.84 20.82
CA ARG A 158 1.29 3.97 21.40
C ARG A 158 2.04 4.68 22.50
N THR A 159 3.03 4.04 23.11
CA THR A 159 3.75 4.59 24.27
C THR A 159 5.26 4.40 24.11
N PRO A 160 5.90 5.14 23.20
CA PRO A 160 7.35 5.07 23.05
C PRO A 160 8.05 5.55 24.32
N PRO A 161 9.28 5.11 24.58
CA PRO A 161 10.08 5.58 25.70
C PRO A 161 10.27 7.10 25.67
N THR A 162 10.33 7.70 26.85
CA THR A 162 10.41 9.15 26.99
C THR A 162 11.68 9.78 26.41
N ASN A 163 12.73 9.00 26.28
CA ASN A 163 14.00 9.43 25.70
C ASN A 163 14.07 9.33 24.17
N TRP A 164 13.00 8.89 23.52
CA TRP A 164 12.95 8.84 22.06
C TRP A 164 12.54 10.18 21.48
N THR A 165 13.08 10.51 20.32
CA THR A 165 12.72 11.73 19.61
C THR A 165 11.26 11.79 19.20
N THR A 166 10.60 10.62 19.11
CA THR A 166 9.18 10.47 18.79
C THR A 166 8.29 10.37 20.01
N TYR A 167 8.79 10.45 21.22
CA TYR A 167 7.97 10.33 22.42
C TYR A 167 6.79 11.31 22.44
N LYS A 168 7.04 12.52 21.99
CA LYS A 168 6.01 13.57 21.89
C LYS A 168 4.93 13.22 20.87
N TYR A 169 5.27 12.49 19.84
CA TYR A 169 4.39 12.14 18.72
C TYR A 169 4.25 10.62 18.65
N ARG A 170 3.14 10.15 19.17
CA ARG A 170 2.83 8.71 19.28
C ARG A 170 2.26 8.20 17.96
N ASN A 171 3.07 7.58 17.13
CA ASN A 171 2.65 7.03 15.85
C ASN A 171 1.89 8.04 14.96
N GLU A 172 2.61 9.03 14.48
CA GLU A 172 2.09 10.09 13.61
C GLU A 172 1.19 9.55 12.49
N VAL A 173 0.14 10.29 12.17
CA VAL A 173 -0.80 9.94 11.10
C VAL A 173 -0.88 11.07 10.09
N GLY A 174 -0.71 10.74 8.81
CA GLY A 174 -0.94 11.63 7.68
C GLY A 174 -2.26 11.30 6.99
N SER A 175 -3.19 12.25 6.97
CA SER A 175 -4.44 12.13 6.23
C SER A 175 -4.32 12.86 4.91
N TYR A 176 -4.53 12.15 3.81
CA TYR A 176 -4.36 12.64 2.44
C TYR A 176 -5.70 12.63 1.71
N ARG A 177 -5.96 13.66 0.90
CA ARG A 177 -7.11 13.70 -0.03
C ARG A 177 -6.71 14.31 -1.36
N ARG A 178 -7.25 13.73 -2.44
CA ARG A 178 -7.14 14.26 -3.79
C ARG A 178 -8.37 13.94 -4.60
N ASP A 179 -8.76 14.89 -5.42
CA ASP A 179 -9.79 14.68 -6.45
C ASP A 179 -9.13 14.28 -7.77
N PHE A 180 -9.84 13.46 -8.54
CA PHE A 180 -9.40 12.99 -9.84
C PHE A 180 -10.58 12.66 -10.76
N ASP A 181 -10.34 12.68 -12.05
CA ASP A 181 -11.32 12.30 -13.07
C ASP A 181 -10.82 11.04 -13.80
N ILE A 182 -11.77 10.20 -14.22
CA ILE A 182 -11.48 9.02 -15.03
C ILE A 182 -11.63 9.40 -16.51
N PRO A 183 -10.64 9.09 -17.37
CA PRO A 183 -10.75 9.27 -18.79
C PRO A 183 -11.97 8.56 -19.37
N GLN A 184 -12.70 9.21 -20.29
CA GLN A 184 -13.93 8.68 -20.87
C GLN A 184 -13.72 7.36 -21.64
N ASP A 185 -12.56 7.16 -22.23
CA ASP A 185 -12.20 5.95 -22.95
C ASP A 185 -11.88 4.75 -22.02
N TRP A 186 -11.99 4.95 -20.70
CA TRP A 186 -11.93 3.87 -19.71
C TRP A 186 -13.32 3.31 -19.35
N ASP A 187 -14.38 3.80 -19.97
CA ASP A 187 -15.73 3.27 -19.72
C ASP A 187 -15.80 1.77 -20.07
N GLY A 188 -16.42 1.00 -19.21
CA GLY A 188 -16.52 -0.48 -19.34
C GLY A 188 -15.24 -1.26 -19.04
N ARG A 189 -14.15 -0.59 -18.67
CA ARG A 189 -12.90 -1.20 -18.25
C ARG A 189 -12.83 -1.37 -16.73
N GLU A 190 -11.90 -2.17 -16.25
CA GLU A 190 -11.55 -2.19 -14.83
C GLU A 190 -10.47 -1.14 -14.54
N VAL A 191 -10.61 -0.44 -13.44
CA VAL A 191 -9.72 0.64 -13.01
C VAL A 191 -9.09 0.28 -11.68
N PHE A 192 -7.78 0.41 -11.63
CA PHE A 192 -6.98 0.14 -10.44
C PHE A 192 -6.27 1.40 -9.98
N ILE A 193 -6.17 1.59 -8.68
CA ILE A 193 -5.25 2.54 -8.07
C ILE A 193 -4.02 1.81 -7.56
N ASN A 194 -2.85 2.37 -7.84
CA ASN A 194 -1.56 1.78 -7.53
C ASN A 194 -0.74 2.75 -6.69
N PHE A 195 -0.31 2.30 -5.53
CA PHE A 195 0.66 2.99 -4.69
C PHE A 195 1.98 2.22 -4.75
N ASP A 196 3.01 2.80 -5.33
CA ASP A 196 4.31 2.13 -5.48
C ASP A 196 5.10 2.03 -4.18
N GLY A 197 4.73 2.81 -3.18
CA GLY A 197 5.29 2.73 -1.85
C GLY A 197 4.66 3.71 -0.87
N VAL A 198 4.25 3.19 0.28
CA VAL A 198 3.70 3.96 1.40
C VAL A 198 4.28 3.43 2.70
N ASP A 199 4.96 4.26 3.45
CA ASP A 199 5.56 3.87 4.73
C ASP A 199 4.68 4.36 5.89
N SER A 200 4.17 3.48 6.77
CA SER A 200 4.37 2.03 6.82
C SER A 200 3.08 1.26 6.59
N PHE A 201 1.94 1.86 6.86
CA PHE A 201 0.59 1.30 6.76
C PHE A 201 -0.36 2.38 6.26
N PHE A 202 -1.38 2.00 5.48
CA PHE A 202 -2.44 2.95 5.13
C PHE A 202 -3.80 2.29 4.92
N TYR A 203 -4.85 3.03 5.27
CA TYR A 203 -6.22 2.80 4.85
C TYR A 203 -6.53 3.57 3.58
N LEU A 204 -7.42 3.03 2.75
CA LEU A 204 -7.83 3.61 1.47
C LEU A 204 -9.35 3.73 1.38
N TRP A 205 -9.81 4.90 0.93
CA TRP A 205 -11.22 5.16 0.56
C TRP A 205 -11.30 5.79 -0.83
N ILE A 206 -12.36 5.46 -1.55
CA ILE A 206 -12.75 6.11 -2.80
C ILE A 206 -14.18 6.62 -2.64
N ASN A 207 -14.42 7.89 -2.91
CA ASN A 207 -15.74 8.52 -2.80
C ASN A 207 -16.42 8.30 -1.44
N GLY A 208 -15.64 8.31 -0.36
CA GLY A 208 -16.14 8.06 1.00
C GLY A 208 -16.37 6.59 1.34
N GLN A 209 -16.20 5.68 0.40
CA GLN A 209 -16.36 4.24 0.59
C GLN A 209 -15.02 3.58 0.91
N TYR A 210 -15.00 2.75 1.95
CA TYR A 210 -13.81 2.03 2.35
C TYR A 210 -13.43 0.97 1.31
N VAL A 211 -12.19 1.02 0.85
CA VAL A 211 -11.64 0.06 -0.13
C VAL A 211 -10.86 -1.04 0.55
N GLY A 212 -9.98 -0.68 1.48
CA GLY A 212 -9.13 -1.63 2.16
C GLY A 212 -7.89 -0.99 2.78
N PHE A 213 -6.88 -1.82 3.07
CA PHE A 213 -5.61 -1.37 3.63
C PHE A 213 -4.43 -2.18 3.11
N SER A 214 -3.23 -1.66 3.32
CA SER A 214 -1.98 -2.37 3.03
C SER A 214 -0.92 -2.05 4.08
N LYS A 215 -0.13 -3.08 4.40
CA LYS A 215 1.19 -3.00 5.03
C LYS A 215 2.25 -3.32 3.97
N ASN A 216 3.53 -3.30 4.35
CA ASN A 216 4.66 -3.54 3.46
C ASN A 216 5.00 -2.31 2.63
N SER A 217 5.84 -1.46 3.25
CA SER A 217 6.14 -0.11 2.77
C SER A 217 6.78 -0.05 1.39
N ARG A 218 7.57 -1.06 1.02
CA ARG A 218 8.44 -1.02 -0.16
C ARG A 218 7.87 -1.69 -1.40
N ASN A 219 6.81 -2.46 -1.22
CA ASN A 219 6.13 -3.13 -2.31
C ASN A 219 4.88 -2.37 -2.73
N THR A 220 4.57 -2.49 -4.01
CA THR A 220 3.38 -1.90 -4.60
C THR A 220 2.10 -2.42 -3.94
N ALA A 221 1.19 -1.50 -3.65
CA ALA A 221 -0.16 -1.79 -3.22
C ALA A 221 -1.15 -1.35 -4.30
N SER A 222 -1.77 -2.31 -4.96
CA SER A 222 -2.76 -2.09 -6.02
C SER A 222 -4.14 -2.53 -5.55
N PHE A 223 -5.16 -1.73 -5.89
CA PHE A 223 -6.55 -2.01 -5.53
C PHE A 223 -7.45 -1.79 -6.74
N ASN A 224 -8.36 -2.71 -7.02
CA ASN A 224 -9.40 -2.48 -8.01
C ASN A 224 -10.44 -1.52 -7.42
N ILE A 225 -10.54 -0.35 -7.98
CA ILE A 225 -11.47 0.70 -7.53
C ILE A 225 -12.72 0.84 -8.38
N THR A 226 -12.86 0.02 -9.41
CA THR A 226 -14.00 0.07 -10.34
C THR A 226 -15.36 0.15 -9.64
N PRO A 227 -15.64 -0.65 -8.58
CA PRO A 227 -16.93 -0.64 -7.92
C PRO A 227 -17.25 0.65 -7.15
N TYR A 228 -16.24 1.47 -6.89
CA TYR A 228 -16.36 2.68 -6.07
C TYR A 228 -16.40 3.96 -6.91
N LEU A 229 -16.17 3.85 -8.23
CA LEU A 229 -16.11 5.00 -9.13
C LEU A 229 -17.49 5.52 -9.48
N GLN A 230 -17.56 6.82 -9.70
CA GLN A 230 -18.72 7.52 -10.22
C GLN A 230 -18.36 8.31 -11.48
N LYS A 231 -19.34 8.72 -12.25
CA LYS A 231 -19.12 9.58 -13.41
C LYS A 231 -18.65 10.97 -12.97
N GLY A 232 -17.66 11.51 -13.69
CA GLY A 232 -17.06 12.79 -13.38
C GLY A 232 -16.06 12.70 -12.24
N LYS A 233 -16.11 13.66 -11.35
CA LYS A 233 -15.16 13.85 -10.27
C LYS A 233 -15.24 12.74 -9.23
N ASN A 234 -14.10 12.15 -8.92
CA ASN A 234 -13.93 11.17 -7.86
C ASN A 234 -12.93 11.70 -6.82
N THR A 235 -13.02 11.18 -5.62
CA THR A 235 -12.13 11.55 -4.51
C THR A 235 -11.44 10.31 -3.95
N VAL A 236 -10.12 10.36 -3.85
CA VAL A 236 -9.31 9.39 -3.10
C VAL A 236 -8.94 9.97 -1.75
N ALA A 237 -9.06 9.16 -0.70
CA ALA A 237 -8.57 9.47 0.64
C ALA A 237 -7.68 8.34 1.14
N ALA A 238 -6.54 8.69 1.73
CA ALA A 238 -5.61 7.74 2.34
C ALA A 238 -5.22 8.22 3.73
N GLU A 239 -5.25 7.31 4.70
CA GLU A 239 -4.81 7.56 6.07
C GLU A 239 -3.56 6.73 6.34
N VAL A 240 -2.42 7.40 6.42
CA VAL A 240 -1.10 6.78 6.51
C VAL A 240 -0.58 6.85 7.93
N TYR A 241 -0.19 5.70 8.47
CA TYR A 241 0.42 5.59 9.79
C TYR A 241 1.92 5.45 9.65
N ARG A 242 2.66 6.25 10.43
CA ARG A 242 4.13 6.23 10.46
C ARG A 242 4.68 4.85 10.77
N SER A 243 4.03 4.13 11.66
CA SER A 243 4.48 2.84 12.15
C SER A 243 3.33 1.84 12.21
N SER A 244 3.66 0.59 11.96
CA SER A 244 2.76 -0.55 12.09
C SER A 244 3.53 -1.74 12.68
N ASP A 245 2.85 -2.83 12.94
CA ASP A 245 3.51 -4.09 13.28
C ASP A 245 4.51 -4.53 12.21
N GLY A 246 4.26 -4.22 10.93
CA GLY A 246 5.20 -4.44 9.82
C GLY A 246 6.53 -3.71 10.01
N SER A 247 6.55 -2.59 10.74
CA SER A 247 7.78 -1.84 11.02
C SER A 247 8.82 -2.66 11.80
N PHE A 248 8.40 -3.67 12.56
CA PHE A 248 9.33 -4.59 13.22
C PHE A 248 10.15 -5.42 12.22
N LEU A 249 9.59 -5.77 11.09
CA LEU A 249 10.26 -6.50 10.04
C LEU A 249 11.04 -5.58 9.09
N GLU A 250 10.56 -4.35 8.94
CA GLU A 250 11.14 -3.35 8.05
C GLU A 250 12.16 -2.43 8.73
N ALA A 251 12.43 -2.67 10.02
CA ALA A 251 13.37 -1.89 10.84
C ALA A 251 14.82 -2.21 10.49
N GLN A 252 15.26 -1.78 9.30
CA GLN A 252 16.63 -1.93 8.83
C GLN A 252 17.42 -0.64 9.06
N ASP A 253 18.72 -0.69 8.80
CA ASP A 253 19.63 0.46 8.90
C ASP A 253 19.29 1.52 7.83
N MET A 254 18.28 2.33 8.11
CA MET A 254 17.83 3.38 7.21
C MET A 254 17.00 4.43 7.95
N PHE A 255 16.78 5.57 7.30
CA PHE A 255 15.82 6.56 7.77
C PHE A 255 14.39 5.99 7.80
N ARG A 256 13.64 6.38 8.84
CA ARG A 256 12.21 6.10 9.00
C ARG A 256 11.44 7.35 8.54
N LEU A 257 11.09 7.39 7.28
CA LEU A 257 10.50 8.55 6.62
C LEU A 257 9.10 8.18 6.11
N PRO A 258 8.07 8.47 6.91
CA PRO A 258 6.70 8.07 6.58
C PRO A 258 6.10 8.94 5.48
N GLY A 259 5.08 8.40 4.83
CA GLY A 259 4.32 9.08 3.79
C GLY A 259 4.15 8.25 2.54
N ILE A 260 3.49 8.84 1.56
CA ILE A 260 3.38 8.28 0.21
C ILE A 260 4.64 8.70 -0.55
N PHE A 261 5.69 7.88 -0.46
CA PHE A 261 7.03 8.25 -0.90
C PHE A 261 7.38 7.81 -2.32
N ARG A 262 6.47 7.12 -2.99
CA ARG A 262 6.58 6.74 -4.41
C ARG A 262 5.32 7.13 -5.16
N THR A 263 5.34 6.91 -6.47
CA THR A 263 4.25 7.24 -7.39
C THR A 263 2.92 6.65 -6.96
N VAL A 264 1.87 7.45 -7.12
CA VAL A 264 0.48 7.01 -7.13
C VAL A 264 -0.06 7.16 -8.54
N ALA A 265 -0.65 6.11 -9.07
CA ALA A 265 -1.20 6.11 -10.41
C ALA A 265 -2.51 5.32 -10.51
N LEU A 266 -3.31 5.67 -11.49
CA LEU A 266 -4.41 4.84 -11.96
C LEU A 266 -3.95 4.09 -13.21
N TYR A 267 -4.40 2.85 -13.36
CA TYR A 267 -4.32 2.16 -14.64
C TYR A 267 -5.63 1.42 -14.92
N SER A 268 -5.94 1.26 -16.20
CA SER A 268 -7.13 0.53 -16.61
C SER A 268 -6.83 -0.66 -17.48
N THR A 269 -7.62 -1.71 -17.33
CA THR A 269 -7.51 -2.93 -18.09
C THR A 269 -8.85 -3.34 -18.68
N PRO A 270 -8.90 -4.06 -19.80
CA PRO A 270 -10.13 -4.74 -20.19
C PRO A 270 -10.52 -5.78 -19.12
N LYS A 271 -11.79 -6.15 -19.06
CA LYS A 271 -12.30 -7.14 -18.10
C LYS A 271 -11.63 -8.51 -18.26
N VAL A 272 -11.25 -8.87 -19.49
CA VAL A 272 -10.44 -10.05 -19.78
C VAL A 272 -9.05 -9.58 -20.14
N GLN A 273 -8.07 -9.94 -19.33
CA GLN A 273 -6.70 -9.46 -19.45
C GLN A 273 -5.68 -10.55 -19.12
N VAL A 274 -4.46 -10.38 -19.61
CA VAL A 274 -3.31 -11.10 -19.05
C VAL A 274 -3.04 -10.52 -17.68
N ARG A 275 -3.23 -11.33 -16.63
CA ARG A 275 -3.05 -10.85 -15.25
C ARG A 275 -1.60 -10.88 -14.81
N ASP A 276 -0.88 -11.90 -15.24
CA ASP A 276 0.51 -12.11 -14.85
C ASP A 276 1.27 -12.80 -15.98
N LEU A 277 2.57 -12.66 -15.99
CA LEU A 277 3.46 -13.35 -16.90
C LEU A 277 4.75 -13.74 -16.18
N VAL A 278 5.26 -14.90 -16.50
CA VAL A 278 6.55 -15.38 -16.00
C VAL A 278 7.43 -15.65 -17.21
N VAL A 279 8.61 -15.04 -17.23
CA VAL A 279 9.61 -15.29 -18.27
C VAL A 279 10.66 -16.23 -17.69
N ILE A 280 10.75 -17.43 -18.25
CA ILE A 280 11.73 -18.43 -17.88
C ILE A 280 12.78 -18.48 -19.00
N PRO A 281 13.98 -17.90 -18.81
CA PRO A 281 15.01 -17.97 -19.83
C PRO A 281 15.59 -19.39 -19.88
N ASP A 282 15.69 -19.93 -21.07
CA ASP A 282 16.24 -21.28 -21.32
C ASP A 282 17.77 -21.26 -21.53
N LEU A 283 18.30 -20.10 -21.92
CA LEU A 283 19.73 -19.88 -22.11
C LEU A 283 20.26 -18.81 -21.17
N SER A 284 21.41 -19.07 -20.56
CA SER A 284 22.14 -18.05 -19.82
C SER A 284 22.82 -17.06 -20.78
N LEU A 285 23.07 -15.84 -20.31
CA LEU A 285 23.79 -14.82 -21.07
C LEU A 285 25.20 -15.30 -21.50
N ILE A 286 25.82 -16.18 -20.76
CA ILE A 286 27.12 -16.77 -21.11
C ILE A 286 27.06 -17.63 -22.38
N HIS A 287 25.90 -18.20 -22.69
CA HIS A 287 25.70 -18.94 -23.94
C HIS A 287 25.36 -18.03 -25.15
N ILE A 288 24.95 -16.79 -24.85
CA ILE A 288 24.53 -15.83 -25.88
C ILE A 288 25.67 -14.85 -26.21
N SER A 289 26.53 -14.55 -25.25
CA SER A 289 27.52 -13.51 -25.35
C SER A 289 28.82 -13.92 -25.99
N GLU A 290 28.94 -15.08 -26.65
CA GLU A 290 30.11 -15.40 -27.12
C GLU A 290 30.33 -15.11 -28.48
N PRO A 291 31.12 -14.38 -29.07
CA PRO A 291 32.01 -14.88 -30.09
C PRO A 291 33.28 -15.34 -29.41
N THR A 292 33.36 -16.59 -29.15
CA THR A 292 34.65 -17.20 -29.00
C THR A 292 35.46 -16.92 -30.23
N ARG A 293 36.46 -16.20 -30.05
CA ARG A 293 37.50 -16.05 -31.05
C ARG A 293 38.48 -17.22 -30.96
#